data_eba96a91f296fd5f976309af48a16855
#
_entry.id   eba96a91f296fd5f976309af48a16855
#
_cell.length_a   1.000
_cell.length_b   1.000
_cell.length_c   1.000
_cell.angle_alpha   90.00
_cell.angle_beta   90.00
_cell.angle_gamma   90.00
#
_symmetry.space_group_name_H-M   'P 1'
#
loop_
_entity.id
_entity.type
_entity.pdbx_description
1 polymer ?
#
loop_
_entity_poly.entity_id
_entity_poly.type
_entity_poly.pdbx_seq_one_letter_code
_entity_poly.pdbx_strand_id
1 'polypeptide(L)'
;MKKLLTLALAALMCVFAIAAMADTVSIDRTLELQFVPSKDADVIITGTKNLPELLKAALLEQGYDVKDINITVGTNYEATGEAMAAGTVDLGWLPGGTYALFSDDVDVILTATRAGLSNDSEDPKTWNGDANKTLKNGPQVTFYRSLIYATPSAYGKELAAKVNAGEELTWDDLSKANWAVLKNSSSAGYIYPTLWLQDHYGKKVTD
;
A
#
# COMPACT_ATOMS: atom_id res chain seq x y z
N MET A 1 -32.85 -48.35 23.04
CA MET A 1 -32.49 -46.92 23.11
C MET A 1 -31.07 -46.67 22.66
N LYS A 2 -30.01 -47.37 23.12
CA LYS A 2 -28.62 -47.11 22.69
C LYS A 2 -28.38 -47.31 21.19
N LYS A 3 -29.01 -48.30 20.53
CA LYS A 3 -28.85 -48.53 19.07
C LYS A 3 -29.55 -47.49 18.19
N LEU A 4 -30.65 -46.86 18.65
CA LEU A 4 -31.30 -45.76 17.93
C LEU A 4 -30.50 -44.46 18.04
N LEU A 5 -29.84 -44.23 19.18
CA LEU A 5 -29.01 -43.05 19.38
C LEU A 5 -27.74 -43.08 18.50
N THR A 6 -27.15 -44.28 18.31
CA THR A 6 -25.99 -44.49 17.42
C THR A 6 -26.32 -44.27 15.94
N LEU A 7 -27.53 -44.72 15.52
CA LEU A 7 -28.00 -44.50 14.14
C LEU A 7 -28.28 -43.00 13.86
N ALA A 8 -28.88 -42.30 14.84
CA ALA A 8 -29.13 -40.85 14.71
C ALA A 8 -27.86 -40.03 14.68
N LEU A 9 -26.84 -40.42 15.46
CA LEU A 9 -25.52 -39.72 15.44
C LEU A 9 -24.77 -39.99 14.14
N ALA A 10 -24.83 -41.22 13.57
CA ALA A 10 -24.22 -41.53 12.28
C ALA A 10 -24.92 -40.80 11.11
N ALA A 11 -26.27 -40.70 11.15
CA ALA A 11 -27.02 -39.94 10.17
C ALA A 11 -26.71 -38.43 10.25
N LEU A 12 -26.52 -37.89 11.46
CA LEU A 12 -26.14 -36.46 11.65
C LEU A 12 -24.70 -36.16 11.14
N MET A 13 -23.76 -37.12 11.35
CA MET A 13 -22.41 -36.96 10.77
C MET A 13 -22.40 -37.07 9.25
N CYS A 14 -23.27 -37.89 8.64
CA CYS A 14 -23.40 -37.96 7.18
C CYS A 14 -24.00 -36.67 6.58
N VAL A 15 -24.89 -35.97 7.28
CA VAL A 15 -25.48 -34.70 6.83
C VAL A 15 -24.44 -33.57 6.87
N PHE A 16 -23.51 -33.59 7.84
CA PHE A 16 -22.40 -32.64 7.87
C PHE A 16 -21.29 -32.93 6.83
N ALA A 17 -21.14 -34.17 6.37
CA ALA A 17 -20.19 -34.55 5.33
C ALA A 17 -20.64 -34.18 3.90
N ILE A 18 -21.94 -33.92 3.70
CA ILE A 18 -22.49 -33.52 2.38
C ILE A 18 -22.39 -31.98 2.15
N ALA A 19 -22.10 -31.18 3.19
CA ALA A 19 -22.01 -29.73 3.10
C ALA A 19 -20.65 -29.21 2.57
N ALA A 20 -19.73 -30.09 2.13
CA ALA A 20 -18.36 -29.72 1.75
C ALA A 20 -17.97 -30.10 0.30
N MET A 21 -18.94 -30.28 -0.57
CA MET A 21 -18.67 -30.31 -2.02
C MET A 21 -19.36 -29.09 -2.68
N ALA A 22 -18.92 -27.91 -2.33
CA ALA A 22 -19.15 -26.77 -3.23
C ALA A 22 -18.40 -27.10 -4.53
N ASP A 23 -19.12 -27.13 -5.64
CA ASP A 23 -18.50 -27.32 -6.96
C ASP A 23 -17.39 -26.29 -7.12
N THR A 24 -16.18 -26.75 -7.40
CA THR A 24 -15.04 -25.87 -7.66
C THR A 24 -15.32 -25.06 -8.92
N VAL A 25 -15.29 -23.75 -8.83
CA VAL A 25 -15.45 -22.84 -9.96
C VAL A 25 -14.12 -22.76 -10.72
N SER A 26 -14.09 -23.26 -11.95
CA SER A 26 -12.91 -23.16 -12.80
C SER A 26 -12.83 -21.77 -13.47
N ILE A 27 -11.70 -21.10 -13.32
CA ILE A 27 -11.37 -19.83 -13.97
C ILE A 27 -10.31 -20.15 -15.05
N ASP A 28 -10.80 -20.47 -16.27
CA ASP A 28 -9.95 -20.88 -17.41
C ASP A 28 -9.30 -19.70 -18.15
N ARG A 29 -8.68 -18.82 -17.37
CA ARG A 29 -7.85 -17.70 -17.87
C ARG A 29 -6.76 -17.36 -16.86
N THR A 30 -5.75 -16.66 -17.33
CA THR A 30 -4.77 -16.02 -16.44
C THR A 30 -5.43 -14.82 -15.73
N LEU A 31 -5.20 -14.69 -14.43
CA LEU A 31 -5.47 -13.46 -13.70
C LEU A 31 -4.26 -12.54 -13.79
N GLU A 32 -4.48 -11.33 -14.27
CA GLU A 32 -3.43 -10.31 -14.42
C GLU A 32 -3.36 -9.41 -13.18
N LEU A 33 -2.25 -9.49 -12.47
CA LEU A 33 -1.99 -8.69 -11.27
C LEU A 33 -0.87 -7.69 -11.54
N GLN A 34 -1.03 -6.45 -11.08
CA GLN A 34 -0.01 -5.43 -11.31
C GLN A 34 0.31 -4.61 -10.07
N PHE A 35 1.61 -4.43 -9.82
CA PHE A 35 2.13 -3.51 -8.83
C PHE A 35 2.52 -2.18 -9.47
N VAL A 36 2.33 -1.07 -8.77
CA VAL A 36 2.95 0.20 -9.16
C VAL A 36 4.47 0.16 -8.89
N PRO A 37 5.29 0.90 -9.65
CA PRO A 37 6.75 0.94 -9.47
C PRO A 37 7.14 1.76 -8.23
N SER A 38 6.72 1.29 -7.05
CA SER A 38 7.07 1.90 -5.75
C SER A 38 8.52 1.61 -5.32
N LYS A 39 9.18 0.70 -6.02
CA LYS A 39 10.61 0.32 -5.96
C LYS A 39 11.03 -0.12 -7.35
N ASP A 40 12.31 -0.43 -7.53
CA ASP A 40 12.81 -1.03 -8.77
C ASP A 40 12.00 -2.28 -9.11
N ALA A 41 11.63 -2.43 -10.39
CA ALA A 41 10.75 -3.52 -10.85
C ALA A 41 11.31 -4.91 -10.49
N ASP A 42 12.62 -5.11 -10.63
CA ASP A 42 13.28 -6.38 -10.29
C ASP A 42 13.15 -6.74 -8.80
N VAL A 43 13.15 -5.73 -7.92
CA VAL A 43 12.95 -5.93 -6.48
C VAL A 43 11.52 -6.38 -6.18
N ILE A 44 10.54 -5.79 -6.87
CA ILE A 44 9.12 -6.16 -6.72
C ILE A 44 8.89 -7.57 -7.25
N ILE A 45 9.32 -7.86 -8.48
CA ILE A 45 9.16 -9.18 -9.13
C ILE A 45 9.84 -10.28 -8.30
N THR A 46 11.07 -10.04 -7.83
CA THR A 46 11.78 -11.01 -6.99
C THR A 46 11.06 -11.23 -5.66
N GLY A 47 10.57 -10.17 -5.04
CA GLY A 47 9.84 -10.24 -3.77
C GLY A 47 8.48 -10.94 -3.87
N THR A 48 7.88 -10.95 -5.05
CA THR A 48 6.54 -11.51 -5.30
C THR A 48 6.57 -12.84 -6.08
N LYS A 49 7.75 -13.39 -6.40
CA LYS A 49 7.86 -14.55 -7.28
C LYS A 49 7.07 -15.79 -6.84
N ASN A 50 6.84 -15.98 -5.54
CA ASN A 50 6.10 -17.10 -4.99
C ASN A 50 4.60 -16.77 -4.79
N LEU A 51 4.19 -15.51 -5.01
CA LEU A 51 2.82 -15.05 -4.76
C LEU A 51 1.79 -15.72 -5.68
N PRO A 52 2.05 -15.98 -6.98
CA PRO A 52 1.12 -16.69 -7.84
C PRO A 52 0.69 -18.05 -7.27
N GLU A 53 1.65 -18.88 -6.89
CA GLU A 53 1.36 -20.21 -6.34
C GLU A 53 0.63 -20.13 -4.99
N LEU A 54 1.00 -19.19 -4.13
CA LEU A 54 0.31 -18.97 -2.85
C LEU A 54 -1.14 -18.53 -3.05
N LEU A 55 -1.40 -17.63 -4.00
CA LEU A 55 -2.75 -17.17 -4.32
C LEU A 55 -3.58 -18.29 -4.96
N LYS A 56 -3.03 -19.05 -5.90
CA LYS A 56 -3.72 -20.20 -6.51
C LYS A 56 -4.12 -21.21 -5.43
N ALA A 57 -3.22 -21.56 -4.51
CA ALA A 57 -3.52 -22.48 -3.42
C ALA A 57 -4.63 -21.93 -2.51
N ALA A 58 -4.55 -20.65 -2.12
CA ALA A 58 -5.57 -20.03 -1.27
C ALA A 58 -6.95 -19.92 -1.96
N LEU A 59 -6.96 -19.61 -3.27
CA LEU A 59 -8.19 -19.57 -4.05
C LEU A 59 -8.82 -20.96 -4.20
N LEU A 60 -8.00 -22.00 -4.41
CA LEU A 60 -8.46 -23.37 -4.51
C LEU A 60 -9.11 -23.84 -3.19
N GLU A 61 -8.53 -23.48 -2.03
CA GLU A 61 -9.15 -23.74 -0.72
C GLU A 61 -10.52 -23.07 -0.56
N GLN A 62 -10.76 -21.98 -1.29
CA GLN A 62 -12.05 -21.27 -1.32
C GLN A 62 -12.98 -21.77 -2.44
N GLY A 63 -12.61 -22.82 -3.16
CA GLY A 63 -13.41 -23.41 -4.23
C GLY A 63 -13.21 -22.75 -5.60
N TYR A 64 -12.12 -22.03 -5.83
CA TYR A 64 -11.79 -21.40 -7.12
C TYR A 64 -10.52 -22.03 -7.69
N ASP A 65 -10.63 -22.73 -8.80
CA ASP A 65 -9.48 -23.28 -9.55
C ASP A 65 -9.08 -22.30 -10.65
N VAL A 66 -8.00 -21.56 -10.42
CA VAL A 66 -7.47 -20.54 -11.32
C VAL A 66 -6.39 -21.15 -12.19
N LYS A 67 -6.50 -21.03 -13.53
CA LYS A 67 -5.55 -21.57 -14.50
C LYS A 67 -4.14 -21.06 -14.25
N ASP A 68 -3.98 -19.74 -14.15
CA ASP A 68 -2.68 -19.09 -13.95
C ASP A 68 -2.82 -17.70 -13.34
N ILE A 69 -1.75 -17.19 -12.72
CA ILE A 69 -1.66 -15.83 -12.19
C ILE A 69 -0.37 -15.20 -12.67
N ASN A 70 -0.47 -14.11 -13.42
CA ASN A 70 0.66 -13.33 -13.90
C ASN A 70 0.83 -12.07 -13.05
N ILE A 71 2.08 -11.77 -12.64
CA ILE A 71 2.40 -10.56 -11.87
C ILE A 71 3.34 -9.69 -12.68
N THR A 72 2.93 -8.44 -12.85
CA THR A 72 3.70 -7.42 -13.58
C THR A 72 3.92 -6.17 -12.71
N VAL A 73 4.79 -5.28 -13.16
CA VAL A 73 5.00 -3.95 -12.58
C VAL A 73 4.68 -2.91 -13.66
N GLY A 74 3.78 -1.99 -13.35
CA GLY A 74 3.43 -0.90 -14.24
C GLY A 74 4.59 0.05 -14.51
N THR A 75 4.55 0.78 -15.61
CA THR A 75 5.58 1.76 -15.97
C THR A 75 5.55 2.99 -15.07
N ASN A 76 4.38 3.33 -14.56
CA ASN A 76 4.15 4.39 -13.58
C ASN A 76 2.84 4.11 -12.81
N TYR A 77 2.49 4.98 -11.86
CA TYR A 77 1.32 4.80 -10.99
C TYR A 77 0.00 4.90 -11.77
N GLU A 78 -0.10 5.90 -12.64
CA GLU A 78 -1.29 6.15 -13.45
C GLU A 78 -1.52 5.02 -14.44
N ALA A 79 -0.46 4.53 -15.11
CA ALA A 79 -0.57 3.44 -16.07
C ALA A 79 -1.14 2.16 -15.45
N THR A 80 -0.86 1.89 -14.17
CA THR A 80 -1.50 0.78 -13.46
C THR A 80 -2.99 1.04 -13.24
N GLY A 81 -3.38 2.26 -12.84
CA GLY A 81 -4.79 2.63 -12.70
C GLY A 81 -5.55 2.55 -14.04
N GLU A 82 -4.96 3.06 -15.11
CA GLU A 82 -5.51 2.99 -16.48
C GLU A 82 -5.70 1.54 -16.93
N ALA A 83 -4.72 0.66 -16.67
CA ALA A 83 -4.81 -0.75 -17.02
C ALA A 83 -5.92 -1.48 -16.25
N MET A 84 -6.14 -1.13 -14.99
CA MET A 84 -7.27 -1.63 -14.18
C MET A 84 -8.61 -1.10 -14.71
N ALA A 85 -8.73 0.19 -14.96
CA ALA A 85 -9.94 0.81 -15.51
C ALA A 85 -10.29 0.25 -16.90
N ALA A 86 -9.28 -0.08 -17.71
CA ALA A 86 -9.46 -0.72 -19.02
C ALA A 86 -9.76 -2.24 -18.93
N GLY A 87 -9.72 -2.85 -17.73
CA GLY A 87 -9.96 -4.28 -17.54
C GLY A 87 -8.83 -5.19 -18.07
N THR A 88 -7.65 -4.66 -18.35
CA THR A 88 -6.47 -5.44 -18.77
C THR A 88 -5.65 -5.95 -17.58
N VAL A 89 -5.91 -5.42 -16.38
CA VAL A 89 -5.39 -5.86 -15.09
C VAL A 89 -6.58 -6.14 -14.18
N ASP A 90 -6.63 -7.33 -13.61
CA ASP A 90 -7.72 -7.77 -12.73
C ASP A 90 -7.59 -7.21 -11.31
N LEU A 91 -6.36 -7.17 -10.80
CA LEU A 91 -6.05 -6.70 -9.44
C LEU A 91 -4.79 -5.83 -9.47
N GLY A 92 -4.85 -4.65 -8.86
CA GLY A 92 -3.72 -3.74 -8.78
C GLY A 92 -3.50 -3.19 -7.38
N TRP A 93 -2.24 -2.88 -7.05
CA TRP A 93 -1.88 -2.20 -5.81
C TRP A 93 -1.63 -0.73 -6.09
N LEU A 94 -2.62 0.11 -5.79
CA LEU A 94 -2.55 1.56 -5.98
C LEU A 94 -2.38 2.27 -4.62
N PRO A 95 -1.59 3.34 -4.54
CA PRO A 95 -1.69 4.27 -3.41
C PRO A 95 -3.00 5.05 -3.48
N GLY A 96 -3.51 5.47 -2.32
CA GLY A 96 -4.82 6.14 -2.22
C GLY A 96 -4.98 7.37 -3.11
N GLY A 97 -3.91 8.17 -3.30
CA GLY A 97 -3.95 9.32 -4.20
C GLY A 97 -4.07 8.95 -5.68
N THR A 98 -3.46 7.85 -6.10
CA THR A 98 -3.65 7.33 -7.47
C THR A 98 -5.04 6.72 -7.62
N TYR A 99 -5.50 5.91 -6.65
CA TYR A 99 -6.85 5.36 -6.66
C TYR A 99 -7.92 6.43 -6.84
N ALA A 100 -7.80 7.58 -6.18
CA ALA A 100 -8.77 8.66 -6.28
C ALA A 100 -8.96 9.19 -7.72
N LEU A 101 -7.98 9.00 -8.62
CA LEU A 101 -8.10 9.35 -10.04
C LEU A 101 -8.94 8.35 -10.86
N PHE A 102 -9.14 7.14 -10.34
CA PHE A 102 -9.81 6.03 -11.01
C PHE A 102 -10.96 5.45 -10.19
N SER A 103 -11.42 6.18 -9.16
CA SER A 103 -12.45 5.72 -8.22
C SER A 103 -13.82 5.45 -8.86
N ASP A 104 -14.06 5.99 -10.04
CA ASP A 104 -15.30 5.74 -10.80
C ASP A 104 -15.26 4.41 -11.58
N ASP A 105 -14.05 3.87 -11.82
CA ASP A 105 -13.83 2.68 -12.66
C ASP A 105 -13.27 1.48 -11.89
N VAL A 106 -12.79 1.68 -10.65
CA VAL A 106 -12.07 0.67 -9.88
C VAL A 106 -12.55 0.65 -8.43
N ASP A 107 -12.87 -0.54 -7.91
CA ASP A 107 -13.30 -0.75 -6.53
C ASP A 107 -12.13 -1.15 -5.61
N VAL A 108 -12.14 -0.65 -4.36
CA VAL A 108 -11.24 -1.12 -3.30
C VAL A 108 -11.80 -2.38 -2.65
N ILE A 109 -11.07 -3.48 -2.76
CA ILE A 109 -11.47 -4.76 -2.14
C ILE A 109 -10.68 -5.08 -0.86
N LEU A 110 -9.44 -4.60 -0.74
CA LEU A 110 -8.55 -4.83 0.41
C LEU A 110 -7.64 -3.62 0.62
N THR A 111 -7.22 -3.42 1.88
CA THR A 111 -6.15 -2.48 2.21
C THR A 111 -4.95 -3.24 2.76
N ALA A 112 -3.75 -2.94 2.22
CA ALA A 112 -2.52 -3.55 2.70
C ALA A 112 -2.12 -2.99 4.08
N THR A 113 -1.76 -3.86 4.99
CA THR A 113 -1.15 -3.48 6.28
C THR A 113 0.37 -3.58 6.20
N ARG A 114 1.05 -2.90 7.10
CA ARG A 114 2.51 -2.94 7.28
C ARG A 114 2.87 -2.81 8.75
N ALA A 115 4.08 -3.21 9.11
CA ALA A 115 4.62 -2.86 10.42
C ALA A 115 4.75 -1.33 10.51
N GLY A 116 4.15 -0.75 11.51
CA GLY A 116 4.27 0.66 11.82
C GLY A 116 5.70 1.04 12.24
N LEU A 117 5.93 2.32 12.37
CA LEU A 117 7.20 2.85 12.86
C LEU A 117 7.19 2.94 14.38
N SER A 118 8.36 2.90 15.00
CA SER A 118 8.52 3.13 16.45
C SER A 118 8.22 4.58 16.85
N ASN A 119 8.25 5.51 15.88
CA ASN A 119 7.88 6.90 16.04
C ASN A 119 6.68 7.23 15.15
N ASP A 120 5.67 7.91 15.70
CA ASP A 120 4.48 8.39 14.99
C ASP A 120 4.12 9.82 15.40
N SER A 121 5.11 10.61 15.77
CA SER A 121 4.95 12.00 16.20
C SER A 121 4.67 12.95 15.05
N GLU A 122 3.90 13.99 15.30
CA GLU A 122 3.72 15.15 14.40
C GLU A 122 4.83 16.18 14.56
N ASP A 123 5.58 16.15 15.66
CA ASP A 123 6.73 17.02 15.86
C ASP A 123 7.95 16.51 15.07
N PRO A 124 8.41 17.23 14.04
CA PRO A 124 9.51 16.80 13.17
C PRO A 124 10.84 16.63 13.94
N LYS A 125 11.03 17.34 15.00
CA LYS A 125 12.24 17.28 15.84
C LYS A 125 12.45 15.90 16.47
N THR A 126 11.36 15.18 16.78
CA THR A 126 11.41 13.85 17.37
C THR A 126 11.92 12.77 16.41
N TRP A 127 12.00 13.06 15.11
CA TRP A 127 12.50 12.14 14.09
C TRP A 127 14.01 12.24 13.88
N ASN A 128 14.66 13.25 14.46
CA ASN A 128 16.05 13.58 14.23
C ASN A 128 16.96 13.08 15.37
N GLY A 129 18.23 12.80 15.02
CA GLY A 129 19.28 12.38 15.95
C GLY A 129 19.30 10.88 16.27
N ASP A 130 20.45 10.41 16.72
CA ASP A 130 20.69 8.97 16.99
C ASP A 130 19.84 8.40 18.12
N ALA A 131 19.49 9.22 19.13
CA ALA A 131 18.62 8.82 20.23
C ALA A 131 17.17 8.53 19.78
N ASN A 132 16.76 9.08 18.64
CA ASN A 132 15.41 9.00 18.10
C ASN A 132 15.34 8.12 16.84
N LYS A 133 16.28 7.19 16.68
CA LYS A 133 16.32 6.32 15.51
C LYS A 133 15.00 5.56 15.34
N THR A 134 14.30 5.86 14.26
CA THR A 134 13.02 5.23 13.94
C THR A 134 13.22 3.83 13.37
N LEU A 135 12.53 2.86 13.93
CA LEU A 135 12.56 1.44 13.56
C LEU A 135 11.21 1.00 12.98
N LYS A 136 11.23 -0.03 12.15
CA LYS A 136 10.02 -0.68 11.62
C LYS A 136 9.59 -1.82 12.53
N ASN A 137 9.18 -1.53 13.74
CA ASN A 137 8.79 -2.50 14.76
C ASN A 137 7.53 -2.12 15.54
N GLY A 138 6.79 -1.14 15.03
CA GLY A 138 5.49 -0.76 15.57
C GLY A 138 4.40 -1.79 15.29
N PRO A 139 3.18 -1.58 15.81
CA PRO A 139 2.03 -2.44 15.54
C PRO A 139 1.68 -2.42 14.04
N GLN A 140 0.83 -3.37 13.60
CA GLN A 140 0.29 -3.37 12.25
C GLN A 140 -0.59 -2.13 12.02
N VAL A 141 -0.31 -1.41 10.95
CA VAL A 141 -1.02 -0.18 10.56
C VAL A 141 -1.42 -0.22 9.08
N THR A 142 -2.45 0.55 8.73
CA THR A 142 -2.95 0.72 7.35
C THR A 142 -2.49 2.04 6.71
N PHE A 143 -1.60 2.78 7.38
CA PHE A 143 -1.10 4.08 6.94
C PHE A 143 0.42 4.16 7.04
N TYR A 144 0.98 5.22 6.51
CA TYR A 144 2.33 5.72 6.77
C TYR A 144 2.36 7.24 6.64
N ARG A 145 3.33 7.89 7.27
CA ARG A 145 3.45 9.34 7.21
C ARG A 145 4.20 9.80 5.97
N SER A 146 3.76 10.89 5.40
CA SER A 146 4.56 11.71 4.50
C SER A 146 5.52 12.57 5.34
N LEU A 147 6.78 12.63 4.95
CA LEU A 147 7.79 13.44 5.62
C LEU A 147 8.50 14.31 4.58
N ILE A 148 8.78 15.56 4.93
CA ILE A 148 9.62 16.47 4.16
C ILE A 148 11.01 16.44 4.78
N TYR A 149 12.03 16.14 3.98
CA TYR A 149 13.41 15.97 4.43
C TYR A 149 14.30 17.12 3.99
N ALA A 150 15.11 17.66 4.90
CA ALA A 150 16.24 18.49 4.55
C ALA A 150 17.43 17.61 4.14
N THR A 151 18.08 17.94 3.02
CA THR A 151 19.29 17.24 2.55
C THR A 151 20.54 17.70 3.30
N PRO A 152 21.69 16.99 3.24
CA PRO A 152 22.94 17.43 3.86
C PRO A 152 23.64 18.57 3.11
N SER A 153 22.97 19.30 2.19
CA SER A 153 23.45 20.54 1.58
C SER A 153 23.66 21.64 2.64
N ALA A 154 24.41 22.69 2.33
CA ALA A 154 24.61 23.80 3.24
C ALA A 154 23.27 24.38 3.72
N TYR A 155 22.39 24.70 2.77
CA TYR A 155 21.07 25.26 3.09
C TYR A 155 20.14 24.24 3.81
N GLY A 156 20.18 22.97 3.42
CA GLY A 156 19.42 21.93 4.12
C GLY A 156 19.84 21.78 5.58
N LYS A 157 21.14 21.93 5.89
CA LYS A 157 21.63 21.95 7.29
C LYS A 157 21.12 23.16 8.08
N GLU A 158 21.00 24.33 7.45
CA GLU A 158 20.41 25.51 8.10
C GLU A 158 18.95 25.29 8.45
N LEU A 159 18.15 24.73 7.52
CA LEU A 159 16.74 24.36 7.76
C LEU A 159 16.63 23.31 8.88
N ALA A 160 17.46 22.28 8.83
CA ALA A 160 17.47 21.23 9.87
C ALA A 160 17.86 21.80 11.25
N ALA A 161 18.80 22.75 11.30
CA ALA A 161 19.19 23.41 12.56
C ALA A 161 18.03 24.19 13.18
N LYS A 162 17.25 24.94 12.39
CA LYS A 162 16.06 25.65 12.84
C LYS A 162 15.03 24.68 13.43
N VAL A 163 14.70 23.62 12.70
CA VAL A 163 13.73 22.58 13.19
C VAL A 163 14.21 21.94 14.49
N ASN A 164 15.49 21.57 14.58
CA ASN A 164 16.05 20.96 15.80
C ASN A 164 16.09 21.93 16.99
N ALA A 165 16.20 23.25 16.74
CA ALA A 165 16.07 24.27 17.76
C ALA A 165 14.61 24.52 18.20
N GLY A 166 13.62 23.94 17.49
CA GLY A 166 12.20 24.17 17.73
C GLY A 166 11.68 25.47 17.11
N GLU A 167 12.43 26.01 16.13
CA GLU A 167 11.99 27.18 15.36
C GLU A 167 11.05 26.75 14.24
N GLU A 168 10.02 27.54 13.98
CA GLU A 168 9.13 27.35 12.83
C GLU A 168 9.83 27.80 11.56
N LEU A 169 9.71 27.00 10.48
CA LEU A 169 10.13 27.39 9.16
C LEU A 169 9.11 28.36 8.55
N THR A 170 9.61 29.41 7.91
CA THR A 170 8.77 30.37 7.18
C THR A 170 8.67 29.98 5.71
N TRP A 171 7.72 30.57 4.98
CA TRP A 171 7.69 30.42 3.53
C TRP A 171 8.97 30.95 2.87
N ASP A 172 9.57 32.02 3.38
CA ASP A 172 10.85 32.55 2.88
C ASP A 172 12.00 31.54 3.04
N ASP A 173 11.98 30.73 4.08
CA ASP A 173 12.92 29.63 4.24
C ASP A 173 12.68 28.52 3.20
N LEU A 174 11.45 28.14 2.97
CA LEU A 174 11.10 27.01 2.10
C LEU A 174 11.19 27.35 0.62
N SER A 175 10.83 28.58 0.23
CA SER A 175 10.83 29.03 -1.17
C SER A 175 12.24 29.17 -1.76
N LYS A 176 13.28 29.31 -0.92
CA LYS A 176 14.70 29.34 -1.34
C LYS A 176 15.30 27.95 -1.56
N ALA A 177 14.61 26.90 -1.11
CA ALA A 177 15.08 25.54 -1.23
C ALA A 177 14.80 24.96 -2.63
N ASN A 178 15.69 24.09 -3.10
CA ASN A 178 15.40 23.27 -4.27
C ASN A 178 14.60 22.04 -3.83
N TRP A 179 13.38 21.91 -4.32
CA TRP A 179 12.49 20.81 -3.98
C TRP A 179 12.67 19.63 -4.93
N ALA A 180 12.82 18.44 -4.37
CA ALA A 180 12.72 17.18 -5.09
C ALA A 180 11.41 16.51 -4.70
N VAL A 181 10.52 16.34 -5.66
CA VAL A 181 9.19 15.75 -5.47
C VAL A 181 8.97 14.60 -6.43
N LEU A 182 8.04 13.71 -6.08
CA LEU A 182 7.56 12.67 -6.98
C LEU A 182 6.48 13.23 -7.93
N LYS A 183 5.88 12.36 -8.74
CA LYS A 183 4.75 12.71 -9.60
C LYS A 183 3.55 13.19 -8.76
N ASN A 184 2.69 14.00 -9.38
CA ASN A 184 1.53 14.61 -8.75
C ASN A 184 0.49 13.61 -8.21
N SER A 185 0.50 12.36 -8.66
CA SER A 185 -0.32 11.26 -8.15
C SER A 185 0.28 10.55 -6.92
N SER A 186 1.50 10.88 -6.53
CA SER A 186 2.13 10.30 -5.35
C SER A 186 1.59 10.92 -4.06
N SER A 187 0.90 10.12 -3.24
CA SER A 187 0.34 10.60 -1.97
C SER A 187 1.41 11.22 -1.08
N ALA A 188 2.45 10.48 -0.70
CA ALA A 188 3.46 10.95 0.25
C ALA A 188 4.53 11.86 -0.36
N GLY A 189 4.81 11.72 -1.66
CA GLY A 189 5.88 12.46 -2.32
C GLY A 189 5.43 13.76 -3.01
N TYR A 190 4.13 14.05 -3.06
CA TYR A 190 3.59 15.25 -3.69
C TYR A 190 2.30 15.77 -3.04
N ILE A 191 1.25 14.93 -2.96
CA ILE A 191 -0.08 15.39 -2.55
C ILE A 191 -0.07 15.93 -1.12
N TYR A 192 0.37 15.12 -0.14
CA TYR A 192 0.40 15.54 1.26
C TYR A 192 1.39 16.67 1.54
N PRO A 193 2.63 16.70 0.99
CA PRO A 193 3.49 17.88 1.08
C PRO A 193 2.85 19.15 0.52
N THR A 194 2.16 19.05 -0.62
CA THR A 194 1.45 20.20 -1.21
C THR A 194 0.29 20.67 -0.34
N LEU A 195 -0.51 19.76 0.21
CA LEU A 195 -1.60 20.09 1.13
C LEU A 195 -1.06 20.75 2.41
N TRP A 196 0.04 20.24 2.96
CA TRP A 196 0.69 20.83 4.13
C TRP A 196 1.17 22.27 3.85
N LEU A 197 1.81 22.50 2.69
CA LEU A 197 2.22 23.86 2.27
C LEU A 197 1.02 24.79 2.08
N GLN A 198 -0.07 24.26 1.52
CA GLN A 198 -1.31 25.04 1.31
C GLN A 198 -1.95 25.46 2.65
N ASP A 199 -1.98 24.53 3.62
CA ASP A 199 -2.58 24.78 4.93
C ASP A 199 -1.76 25.78 5.75
N HIS A 200 -0.43 25.64 5.76
CA HIS A 200 0.45 26.47 6.59
C HIS A 200 0.81 27.82 5.98
N TYR A 201 0.94 27.89 4.66
CA TYR A 201 1.46 29.09 3.98
C TYR A 201 0.56 29.61 2.85
N GLY A 202 -0.53 28.92 2.50
CA GLY A 202 -1.34 29.23 1.33
C GLY A 202 -0.58 29.03 0.00
N LYS A 203 0.41 28.16 -0.03
CA LYS A 203 1.35 27.93 -1.12
C LYS A 203 1.33 26.49 -1.63
N LYS A 204 1.89 26.27 -2.81
CA LYS A 204 2.06 24.95 -3.42
C LYS A 204 3.54 24.67 -3.68
N VAL A 205 3.87 23.41 -3.90
CA VAL A 205 5.24 22.99 -4.26
C VAL A 205 5.74 23.67 -5.55
N THR A 206 4.83 24.14 -6.39
CA THR A 206 5.15 24.82 -7.66
C THR A 206 5.32 26.34 -7.55
N ASP A 207 5.08 26.93 -6.40
CA ASP A 207 5.21 28.38 -6.15
C ASP A 207 6.64 28.72 -5.72
#